data_fefd5c44ea2fdea0641d38a1233f1799
#
_entry.id   fefd5c44ea2fdea0641d38a1233f1799
#
_cell.length_a   1.000
_cell.length_b   1.000
_cell.length_c   1.000
_cell.angle_alpha   90.00
_cell.angle_beta   90.00
_cell.angle_gamma   90.00
#
_symmetry.space_group_name_H-M   'P 1'
#
loop_
_entity.id
_entity.type
_entity.pdbx_description
1 polymer ?
#
loop_
_entity_poly.entity_id
_entity_poly.type
_entity_poly.pdbx_seq_one_letter_code
_entity_poly.pdbx_strand_id
1 'polypeptide(L)'
;AGKQHLISALAANENGRLETTLGGKTLDFWQQIKPGYQASGLVTRFSHQAVTNHENHPVQLSLLSEVDIAKIVAGAFLLDNHQDTHRQDTREHSLDEQHITDHLQQLVMRRQPLAIAGINSDDVIALWDYLARHDAPRQRKLETHFWPVAIELAPYLSIEDRALLFSLLWAELRPLTEAYRHFAYTLQHVGGATQVL
;
A
#
# COMPACT_ATOMS: atom_id res chain seq x y z
N ALA A 1 5.09 -18.13 16.53
CA ALA A 1 5.62 -18.26 17.90
C ALA A 1 6.83 -17.33 18.14
N GLY A 2 7.81 -17.22 17.24
CA GLY A 2 9.06 -16.49 17.48
C GLY A 2 8.94 -14.96 17.70
N LYS A 3 8.07 -14.28 16.96
CA LYS A 3 7.92 -12.81 17.05
C LYS A 3 7.34 -12.38 18.41
N GLN A 4 6.35 -13.10 18.92
CA GLN A 4 5.74 -12.82 20.22
C GLN A 4 6.76 -13.00 21.37
N HIS A 5 7.54 -14.08 21.31
CA HIS A 5 8.59 -14.34 22.31
C HIS A 5 9.66 -13.23 22.32
N LEU A 6 10.07 -12.77 21.15
CA LEU A 6 11.06 -11.69 21.05
C LEU A 6 10.53 -10.38 21.65
N ILE A 7 9.30 -10.00 21.30
CA ILE A 7 8.67 -8.77 21.81
C ILE A 7 8.49 -8.87 23.34
N SER A 8 8.00 -10.02 23.84
CA SER A 8 7.85 -10.22 25.28
C SER A 8 9.19 -10.18 26.02
N ALA A 9 10.24 -10.76 25.44
CA ALA A 9 11.57 -10.72 26.06
C ALA A 9 12.17 -9.31 26.13
N LEU A 10 11.82 -8.42 25.17
CA LEU A 10 12.35 -7.06 25.10
C LEU A 10 11.50 -6.02 25.87
N ALA A 11 10.21 -6.23 26.01
CA ALA A 11 9.27 -5.20 26.45
C ALA A 11 8.29 -5.64 27.54
N ALA A 12 8.28 -6.92 27.96
CA ALA A 12 7.45 -7.35 29.06
C ALA A 12 7.99 -6.86 30.41
N ASN A 13 7.07 -6.63 31.36
CA ASN A 13 7.41 -6.31 32.73
C ASN A 13 7.95 -7.55 33.50
N GLU A 14 8.28 -7.37 34.76
CA GLU A 14 8.82 -8.42 35.64
C GLU A 14 7.88 -9.64 35.76
N ASN A 15 6.57 -9.45 35.52
CA ASN A 15 5.56 -10.51 35.55
C ASN A 15 5.38 -11.18 34.16
N GLY A 16 6.20 -10.87 33.18
CA GLY A 16 6.12 -11.39 31.81
C GLY A 16 4.95 -10.85 30.98
N ARG A 17 4.32 -9.74 31.42
CA ARG A 17 3.20 -9.09 30.74
C ARG A 17 3.66 -7.90 29.93
N LEU A 18 3.12 -7.76 28.73
CA LEU A 18 3.30 -6.57 27.91
C LEU A 18 2.17 -5.58 28.23
N GLU A 19 2.37 -4.81 29.29
CA GLU A 19 1.37 -3.85 29.77
C GLU A 19 1.46 -2.53 29.00
N THR A 20 0.30 -2.00 28.64
CA THR A 20 0.16 -0.66 28.06
C THR A 20 -0.99 0.07 28.76
N THR A 21 -0.86 1.39 28.88
CA THR A 21 -1.92 2.24 29.45
C THR A 21 -2.70 2.89 28.32
N LEU A 22 -4.00 2.64 28.27
CA LEU A 22 -4.94 3.17 27.28
C LEU A 22 -6.14 3.78 28.01
N GLY A 23 -6.40 5.08 27.82
CA GLY A 23 -7.52 5.77 28.48
C GLY A 23 -7.52 5.63 29.99
N GLY A 24 -6.36 5.68 30.65
CA GLY A 24 -6.19 5.52 32.10
C GLY A 24 -6.32 4.08 32.62
N LYS A 25 -6.47 3.08 31.75
CA LYS A 25 -6.56 1.65 32.10
C LYS A 25 -5.28 0.94 31.67
N THR A 26 -4.72 0.15 32.56
CA THR A 26 -3.59 -0.75 32.26
C THR A 26 -4.13 -2.04 31.66
N LEU A 27 -3.68 -2.37 30.46
CA LEU A 27 -4.10 -3.54 29.68
C LEU A 27 -2.91 -4.41 29.35
N ASP A 28 -3.07 -5.73 29.39
CA ASP A 28 -2.10 -6.66 28.83
C ASP A 28 -2.35 -6.80 27.32
N PHE A 29 -1.38 -6.35 26.52
CA PHE A 29 -1.49 -6.31 25.06
C PHE A 29 -1.84 -7.68 24.47
N TRP A 30 -1.21 -8.77 24.96
CA TRP A 30 -1.46 -10.10 24.43
C TRP A 30 -2.83 -10.67 24.76
N GLN A 31 -3.43 -10.24 25.86
CA GLN A 31 -4.80 -10.65 26.22
C GLN A 31 -5.85 -9.95 25.38
N GLN A 32 -5.55 -8.77 24.82
CA GLN A 32 -6.48 -8.01 23.99
C GLN A 32 -6.48 -8.48 22.53
N ILE A 33 -5.37 -9.08 22.06
CA ILE A 33 -5.33 -9.67 20.72
C ILE A 33 -5.99 -11.04 20.75
N LYS A 34 -7.20 -11.12 20.17
CA LYS A 34 -7.93 -12.38 20.11
C LYS A 34 -7.13 -13.45 19.38
N PRO A 35 -6.96 -14.65 19.96
CA PRO A 35 -6.37 -15.80 19.27
C PRO A 35 -7.20 -16.11 18.01
N GLY A 36 -6.56 -16.20 16.85
CA GLY A 36 -7.21 -16.46 15.56
C GLY A 36 -7.28 -15.28 14.60
N TYR A 37 -6.94 -14.07 14.99
CA TYR A 37 -6.66 -12.97 14.05
C TYR A 37 -5.31 -13.21 13.36
N GLN A 38 -5.34 -13.98 12.26
CA GLN A 38 -4.11 -14.29 11.51
C GLN A 38 -3.67 -13.21 10.54
N ALA A 39 -4.56 -12.29 10.19
CA ALA A 39 -4.25 -11.17 9.32
C ALA A 39 -4.96 -9.91 9.83
N SER A 40 -4.30 -9.14 10.68
CA SER A 40 -4.66 -7.74 10.85
C SER A 40 -3.91 -6.94 9.79
N GLY A 41 -4.59 -6.11 9.01
CA GLY A 41 -3.94 -5.11 8.17
C GLY A 41 -3.23 -4.02 8.99
N LEU A 42 -2.93 -4.30 10.27
CA LEU A 42 -2.33 -3.38 11.22
C LEU A 42 -0.88 -3.76 11.49
N VAL A 43 0.00 -2.78 11.39
CA VAL A 43 1.38 -2.86 11.88
C VAL A 43 1.44 -2.23 13.26
N THR A 44 1.81 -3.01 14.27
CA THR A 44 1.97 -2.52 15.64
C THR A 44 3.43 -2.14 15.89
N ARG A 45 3.65 -0.90 16.29
CA ARG A 45 4.95 -0.39 16.73
C ARG A 45 4.96 -0.26 18.25
N PHE A 46 5.95 -0.85 18.89
CA PHE A 46 6.21 -0.66 20.31
C PHE A 46 7.26 0.43 20.50
N SER A 47 7.02 1.36 21.42
CA SER A 47 7.93 2.47 21.72
C SER A 47 7.88 2.80 23.20
N HIS A 48 9.02 3.21 23.77
CA HIS A 48 9.09 3.74 25.14
C HIS A 48 8.56 5.18 25.24
N GLN A 49 8.42 5.87 24.12
CA GLN A 49 7.91 7.24 24.10
C GLN A 49 6.41 7.22 23.81
N ALA A 50 5.64 7.92 24.64
CA ALA A 50 4.24 8.19 24.35
C ALA A 50 4.15 9.02 23.06
N VAL A 51 3.33 8.55 22.12
CA VAL A 51 3.13 9.23 20.82
C VAL A 51 2.08 10.33 20.93
N THR A 52 1.15 10.19 21.88
CA THR A 52 0.07 11.16 22.12
C THR A 52 -0.13 11.38 23.61
N ASN A 53 -0.49 12.63 23.97
CA ASN A 53 -0.91 13.00 25.34
C ASN A 53 -2.42 13.28 25.42
N HIS A 54 -3.20 12.81 24.42
CA HIS A 54 -4.64 13.05 24.42
C HIS A 54 -5.36 12.00 25.27
N GLU A 55 -5.87 12.43 26.43
CA GLU A 55 -6.60 11.56 27.35
C GLU A 55 -7.81 10.88 26.71
N ASN A 56 -8.52 11.59 25.84
CA ASN A 56 -9.72 11.09 25.18
C ASN A 56 -9.44 10.26 23.92
N HIS A 57 -8.23 10.37 23.35
CA HIS A 57 -7.81 9.67 22.14
C HIS A 57 -6.43 9.06 22.35
N PRO A 58 -6.34 7.97 23.14
CA PRO A 58 -5.07 7.39 23.55
C PRO A 58 -4.38 6.57 22.47
N VAL A 59 -5.02 6.41 21.29
CA VAL A 59 -4.47 5.65 20.18
C VAL A 59 -4.31 6.56 18.97
N GLN A 60 -3.09 6.63 18.44
CA GLN A 60 -2.81 7.26 17.17
C GLN A 60 -2.63 6.19 16.10
N LEU A 61 -3.38 6.31 15.01
CA LEU A 61 -3.26 5.43 13.86
C LEU A 61 -2.53 6.16 12.73
N SER A 62 -1.50 5.51 12.18
CA SER A 62 -0.93 5.93 10.89
C SER A 62 -1.68 5.21 9.79
N LEU A 63 -2.27 5.97 8.89
CA LEU A 63 -2.99 5.42 7.74
C LEU A 63 -2.02 5.13 6.61
N LEU A 64 -2.37 4.15 5.78
CA LEU A 64 -1.67 3.91 4.53
C LEU A 64 -1.90 5.11 3.59
N SER A 65 -0.86 5.44 2.82
CA SER A 65 -1.00 6.37 1.70
C SER A 65 -1.51 5.64 0.45
N GLU A 66 -1.93 6.39 -0.57
CA GLU A 66 -2.37 5.78 -1.84
C GLU A 66 -1.22 5.00 -2.52
N VAL A 67 0.03 5.48 -2.39
CA VAL A 67 1.19 4.76 -2.90
C VAL A 67 1.46 3.45 -2.13
N ASP A 68 1.16 3.40 -0.84
CA ASP A 68 1.27 2.15 -0.08
C ASP A 68 0.25 1.12 -0.55
N ILE A 69 -0.97 1.55 -0.90
CA ILE A 69 -1.98 0.68 -1.53
C ILE A 69 -1.47 0.14 -2.86
N ALA A 70 -0.90 1.00 -3.72
CA ALA A 70 -0.32 0.57 -4.99
C ALA A 70 0.78 -0.49 -4.79
N LYS A 71 1.68 -0.29 -3.81
CA LYS A 71 2.73 -1.25 -3.45
C LYS A 71 2.15 -2.58 -2.95
N ILE A 72 1.12 -2.53 -2.11
CA ILE A 72 0.45 -3.74 -1.57
C ILE A 72 -0.21 -4.53 -2.69
N VAL A 73 -0.95 -3.87 -3.57
CA VAL A 73 -1.66 -4.52 -4.68
C VAL A 73 -0.66 -5.13 -5.68
N ALA A 74 0.37 -4.38 -6.06
CA ALA A 74 1.41 -4.89 -6.93
C ALA A 74 2.21 -6.02 -6.27
N GLY A 75 2.49 -5.92 -4.97
CA GLY A 75 3.12 -6.99 -4.19
C GLY A 75 2.29 -8.27 -4.14
N ALA A 76 0.96 -8.15 -3.99
CA ALA A 76 0.06 -9.31 -4.04
C ALA A 76 0.12 -10.00 -5.42
N PHE A 77 0.15 -9.22 -6.51
CA PHE A 77 0.34 -9.75 -7.86
C PHE A 77 1.66 -10.51 -8.01
N LEU A 78 2.76 -9.98 -7.47
CA LEU A 78 4.07 -10.62 -7.55
C LEU A 78 4.12 -11.94 -6.77
N LEU A 79 3.51 -11.99 -5.59
CA LEU A 79 3.44 -13.21 -4.77
C LEU A 79 2.63 -14.31 -5.45
N ASP A 80 1.52 -13.96 -6.10
CA ASP A 80 0.66 -14.91 -6.81
C ASP A 80 1.34 -15.46 -8.09
N ASN A 81 2.17 -14.63 -8.73
CA ASN A 81 2.94 -15.02 -9.91
C ASN A 81 3.99 -16.10 -9.67
N HIS A 82 4.53 -16.18 -8.46
CA HIS A 82 5.51 -17.21 -8.12
C HIS A 82 4.89 -18.62 -7.98
N GLN A 83 3.55 -18.71 -7.93
CA GLN A 83 2.83 -19.98 -7.73
C GLN A 83 2.21 -20.56 -9.01
N ASP A 84 2.02 -19.76 -10.08
CA ASP A 84 1.23 -20.18 -11.24
C ASP A 84 1.99 -20.00 -12.58
N THR A 85 2.73 -21.02 -12.99
CA THR A 85 3.49 -21.04 -14.26
C THR A 85 2.61 -21.09 -15.53
N HIS A 86 1.30 -21.41 -15.40
CA HIS A 86 0.39 -21.57 -16.54
C HIS A 86 -0.30 -20.28 -17.03
N ARG A 87 -0.13 -19.15 -16.35
CA ARG A 87 -0.74 -17.86 -16.71
C ARG A 87 0.24 -16.87 -17.35
N GLN A 88 1.40 -17.29 -17.77
CA GLN A 88 2.44 -16.40 -18.31
C GLN A 88 2.05 -15.71 -19.62
N ASP A 89 1.37 -16.38 -20.55
CA ASP A 89 1.09 -15.84 -21.90
C ASP A 89 0.20 -14.57 -21.88
N THR A 90 -0.83 -14.55 -21.04
CA THR A 90 -1.74 -13.39 -20.95
C THR A 90 -1.09 -12.19 -20.25
N ARG A 91 -0.10 -12.44 -19.41
CA ARG A 91 0.63 -11.43 -18.61
C ARG A 91 1.75 -10.77 -19.39
N GLU A 92 2.31 -11.43 -20.40
CA GLU A 92 3.31 -10.84 -21.28
C GLU A 92 2.70 -9.85 -22.27
N HIS A 93 1.46 -10.08 -22.71
CA HIS A 93 0.77 -9.18 -23.64
C HIS A 93 0.54 -7.77 -23.06
N SER A 94 0.30 -7.66 -21.75
CA SER A 94 0.16 -6.35 -21.06
C SER A 94 1.45 -5.53 -21.00
N LEU A 95 2.57 -6.08 -21.45
CA LEU A 95 3.87 -5.42 -21.53
C LEU A 95 4.31 -5.15 -22.97
N ASP A 96 3.41 -5.34 -23.92
CA ASP A 96 3.64 -4.92 -25.30
C ASP A 96 3.72 -3.38 -25.36
N GLU A 97 4.74 -2.86 -26.01
CA GLU A 97 5.02 -1.43 -26.13
C GLU A 97 3.84 -0.66 -26.74
N GLN A 98 3.22 -1.23 -27.77
CA GLN A 98 2.06 -0.62 -28.41
C GLN A 98 0.88 -0.56 -27.45
N HIS A 99 0.60 -1.64 -26.73
CA HIS A 99 -0.47 -1.69 -25.74
C HIS A 99 -0.26 -0.65 -24.63
N ILE A 100 0.95 -0.56 -24.08
CA ILE A 100 1.30 0.45 -23.06
C ILE A 100 1.07 1.85 -23.62
N THR A 101 1.54 2.13 -24.83
CA THR A 101 1.42 3.45 -25.45
C THR A 101 -0.04 3.83 -25.66
N ASP A 102 -0.85 2.93 -26.22
CA ASP A 102 -2.27 3.18 -26.50
C ASP A 102 -3.06 3.39 -25.19
N HIS A 103 -2.74 2.61 -24.15
CA HIS A 103 -3.34 2.74 -22.83
C HIS A 103 -3.03 4.11 -22.19
N LEU A 104 -1.76 4.52 -22.22
CA LEU A 104 -1.33 5.81 -21.70
C LEU A 104 -1.91 7.00 -22.47
N GLN A 105 -2.00 6.92 -23.80
CA GLN A 105 -2.62 7.97 -24.62
C GLN A 105 -4.06 8.25 -24.23
N GLN A 106 -4.84 7.21 -23.96
CA GLN A 106 -6.21 7.36 -23.47
C GLN A 106 -6.29 8.09 -22.12
N LEU A 107 -5.33 7.83 -21.22
CA LEU A 107 -5.28 8.46 -19.90
C LEU A 107 -4.78 9.90 -19.97
N VAL A 108 -3.85 10.21 -20.88
CA VAL A 108 -3.38 11.60 -21.10
C VAL A 108 -4.56 12.50 -21.49
N MET A 109 -5.51 12.02 -22.26
CA MET A 109 -6.71 12.78 -22.66
C MET A 109 -7.66 13.05 -21.46
N ARG A 110 -7.53 12.31 -20.35
CA ARG A 110 -8.33 12.47 -19.13
C ARG A 110 -7.63 13.30 -18.07
N ARG A 111 -6.43 13.80 -18.37
CA ARG A 111 -5.66 14.63 -17.44
C ARG A 111 -6.46 15.84 -16.98
N GLN A 112 -6.53 16.04 -15.67
CA GLN A 112 -7.14 17.20 -15.06
C GLN A 112 -6.18 18.40 -15.10
N PRO A 113 -6.70 19.63 -15.14
CA PRO A 113 -5.87 20.85 -15.18
C PRO A 113 -5.10 21.10 -13.87
N LEU A 114 -5.58 20.57 -12.76
CA LEU A 114 -4.98 20.71 -11.43
C LEU A 114 -4.67 19.33 -10.85
N ALA A 115 -3.60 19.28 -10.08
CA ALA A 115 -3.25 18.04 -9.36
C ALA A 115 -4.35 17.67 -8.35
N ILE A 116 -4.63 16.37 -8.28
CA ILE A 116 -5.61 15.78 -7.38
C ILE A 116 -4.86 15.13 -6.21
N ALA A 117 -5.31 15.42 -4.99
CA ALA A 117 -4.71 14.84 -3.78
C ALA A 117 -4.71 13.30 -3.81
N GLY A 118 -3.75 12.71 -3.11
CA GLY A 118 -3.63 11.25 -2.93
C GLY A 118 -2.27 10.72 -3.34
N ILE A 119 -1.76 11.11 -4.51
CA ILE A 119 -0.45 10.69 -5.01
C ILE A 119 0.26 11.86 -5.72
N ASN A 120 1.56 11.95 -5.55
CA ASN A 120 2.42 12.92 -6.24
C ASN A 120 3.51 12.20 -7.05
N SER A 121 4.34 12.95 -7.78
CA SER A 121 5.41 12.38 -8.62
C SER A 121 6.45 11.60 -7.82
N ASP A 122 6.80 12.09 -6.62
CA ASP A 122 7.79 11.41 -5.76
C ASP A 122 7.23 10.07 -5.24
N ASP A 123 5.93 10.00 -4.97
CA ASP A 123 5.25 8.75 -4.62
C ASP A 123 5.34 7.71 -5.75
N VAL A 124 5.17 8.15 -7.01
CA VAL A 124 5.29 7.26 -8.18
C VAL A 124 6.73 6.79 -8.36
N ILE A 125 7.71 7.65 -8.15
CA ILE A 125 9.13 7.26 -8.15
C ILE A 125 9.40 6.23 -7.04
N ALA A 126 8.86 6.44 -5.83
CA ALA A 126 9.01 5.50 -4.74
C ALA A 126 8.31 4.15 -5.00
N LEU A 127 7.20 4.14 -5.78
CA LEU A 127 6.57 2.92 -6.25
C LEU A 127 7.46 2.19 -7.26
N TRP A 128 8.03 2.91 -8.22
CA TRP A 128 8.97 2.34 -9.19
C TRP A 128 10.18 1.72 -8.50
N ASP A 129 10.84 2.44 -7.60
CA ASP A 129 11.97 1.96 -6.82
C ASP A 129 11.64 0.69 -6.02
N TYR A 130 10.44 0.65 -5.44
CA TYR A 130 9.96 -0.53 -4.73
C TYR A 130 9.84 -1.73 -5.67
N LEU A 131 9.18 -1.56 -6.81
CA LEU A 131 8.95 -2.64 -7.78
C LEU A 131 10.22 -3.08 -8.49
N ALA A 132 11.15 -2.16 -8.79
CA ALA A 132 12.44 -2.49 -9.38
C ALA A 132 13.28 -3.43 -8.51
N ARG A 133 13.12 -3.35 -7.19
CA ARG A 133 13.78 -4.26 -6.24
C ARG A 133 13.14 -5.65 -6.16
N HIS A 134 11.85 -5.76 -6.51
CA HIS A 134 11.09 -7.01 -6.35
C HIS A 134 10.84 -7.74 -7.68
N ASP A 135 10.82 -7.02 -8.80
CA ASP A 135 10.60 -7.55 -10.14
C ASP A 135 11.37 -6.74 -11.20
N ALA A 136 12.67 -6.73 -11.10
CA ALA A 136 13.53 -5.99 -12.01
C ALA A 136 13.34 -6.34 -13.51
N PRO A 137 13.09 -7.61 -13.92
CA PRO A 137 12.89 -7.92 -15.33
C PRO A 137 11.66 -7.24 -15.93
N ARG A 138 10.53 -7.23 -15.20
CA ARG A 138 9.29 -6.58 -15.64
C ARG A 138 9.45 -5.06 -15.66
N GLN A 139 10.08 -4.51 -14.62
CA GLN A 139 10.26 -3.06 -14.51
C GLN A 139 11.13 -2.47 -15.63
N ARG A 140 12.14 -3.20 -16.10
CA ARG A 140 12.94 -2.80 -17.27
C ARG A 140 12.12 -2.66 -18.56
N LYS A 141 11.09 -3.50 -18.76
CA LYS A 141 10.17 -3.38 -19.90
C LYS A 141 9.29 -2.12 -19.80
N LEU A 142 8.97 -1.68 -18.57
CA LEU A 142 8.15 -0.51 -18.28
C LEU A 142 8.97 0.80 -18.22
N GLU A 143 10.29 0.70 -18.10
CA GLU A 143 11.19 1.84 -17.81
C GLU A 143 11.09 2.96 -18.85
N THR A 144 11.05 2.61 -20.12
CA THR A 144 11.12 3.58 -21.22
C THR A 144 9.77 4.23 -21.51
N HIS A 145 8.69 3.46 -21.49
CA HIS A 145 7.39 3.90 -22.01
C HIS A 145 6.36 4.20 -20.93
N PHE A 146 6.41 3.49 -19.80
CA PHE A 146 5.42 3.63 -18.73
C PHE A 146 5.83 4.64 -17.67
N TRP A 147 7.00 4.43 -17.02
CA TRP A 147 7.35 5.19 -15.82
C TRP A 147 7.49 6.69 -16.04
N PRO A 148 8.13 7.20 -17.13
CA PRO A 148 8.22 8.64 -17.36
C PRO A 148 6.85 9.30 -17.45
N VAL A 149 5.92 8.65 -18.17
CA VAL A 149 4.55 9.16 -18.31
C VAL A 149 3.76 9.04 -17.02
N ALA A 150 3.88 7.91 -16.31
CA ALA A 150 3.17 7.69 -15.05
C ALA A 150 3.56 8.71 -13.97
N ILE A 151 4.84 9.06 -13.85
CA ILE A 151 5.36 10.06 -12.90
C ILE A 151 4.75 11.43 -13.15
N GLU A 152 4.62 11.83 -14.41
CA GLU A 152 4.07 13.13 -14.78
C GLU A 152 2.54 13.17 -14.73
N LEU A 153 1.89 12.04 -15.04
CA LEU A 153 0.45 11.98 -15.26
C LEU A 153 -0.34 11.66 -14.00
N ALA A 154 0.14 10.74 -13.16
CA ALA A 154 -0.59 10.24 -12.01
C ALA A 154 -1.14 11.33 -11.06
N PRO A 155 -0.39 12.41 -10.76
CA PRO A 155 -0.91 13.50 -9.91
C PRO A 155 -2.14 14.22 -10.47
N TYR A 156 -2.37 14.13 -11.77
CA TYR A 156 -3.45 14.83 -12.47
C TYR A 156 -4.63 13.92 -12.87
N LEU A 157 -4.62 12.68 -12.43
CA LEU A 157 -5.68 11.71 -12.71
C LEU A 157 -6.63 11.55 -11.52
N SER A 158 -7.89 11.25 -11.82
CA SER A 158 -8.86 10.78 -10.82
C SER A 158 -8.41 9.43 -10.23
N ILE A 159 -8.99 9.01 -9.11
CA ILE A 159 -8.72 7.68 -8.52
C ILE A 159 -9.03 6.57 -9.53
N GLU A 160 -10.12 6.70 -10.29
CA GLU A 160 -10.48 5.75 -11.35
C GLU A 160 -9.39 5.65 -12.42
N ASP A 161 -8.92 6.79 -12.89
CA ASP A 161 -7.93 6.84 -13.95
C ASP A 161 -6.55 6.42 -13.43
N ARG A 162 -6.21 6.71 -12.16
CA ARG A 162 -5.02 6.16 -11.50
C ARG A 162 -5.10 4.63 -11.34
N ALA A 163 -6.28 4.10 -11.02
CA ALA A 163 -6.48 2.65 -10.97
C ALA A 163 -6.24 1.99 -12.33
N LEU A 164 -6.67 2.63 -13.42
CA LEU A 164 -6.37 2.19 -14.78
C LEU A 164 -4.89 2.34 -15.10
N LEU A 165 -4.27 3.48 -14.78
CA LEU A 165 -2.84 3.71 -14.99
C LEU A 165 -2.00 2.60 -14.36
N PHE A 166 -2.18 2.37 -13.06
CA PHE A 166 -1.41 1.37 -12.33
C PHE A 166 -1.82 -0.08 -12.62
N SER A 167 -2.97 -0.31 -13.31
CA SER A 167 -3.39 -1.68 -13.68
C SER A 167 -2.36 -2.41 -14.53
N LEU A 168 -1.57 -1.70 -15.33
CA LEU A 168 -0.45 -2.26 -16.09
C LEU A 168 0.60 -2.94 -15.18
N LEU A 169 0.75 -2.49 -13.93
CA LEU A 169 1.69 -3.08 -12.98
C LEU A 169 1.29 -4.48 -12.53
N TRP A 170 0.00 -4.80 -12.58
CA TRP A 170 -0.56 -6.12 -12.26
C TRP A 170 -1.34 -6.75 -13.40
N ALA A 171 -0.85 -6.52 -14.63
CA ALA A 171 -1.37 -7.14 -15.86
C ALA A 171 -2.87 -6.95 -16.04
N GLU A 172 -3.39 -5.77 -15.71
CA GLU A 172 -4.78 -5.36 -15.86
C GLU A 172 -5.79 -6.32 -15.19
N LEU A 173 -5.33 -7.08 -14.17
CA LEU A 173 -6.19 -7.97 -13.44
C LEU A 173 -7.29 -7.18 -12.71
N ARG A 174 -8.53 -7.36 -13.19
CA ARG A 174 -9.69 -6.64 -12.68
C ARG A 174 -9.84 -6.70 -11.14
N PRO A 175 -9.71 -7.86 -10.47
CA PRO A 175 -9.83 -7.91 -9.02
C PRO A 175 -8.84 -7.02 -8.27
N LEU A 176 -7.61 -6.91 -8.77
CA LEU A 176 -6.56 -6.07 -8.17
C LEU A 176 -6.83 -4.58 -8.45
N THR A 177 -7.28 -4.24 -9.66
CA THR A 177 -7.68 -2.88 -10.02
C THR A 177 -8.86 -2.39 -9.16
N GLU A 178 -9.86 -3.23 -8.95
CA GLU A 178 -11.00 -2.94 -8.08
C GLU A 178 -10.57 -2.80 -6.61
N ALA A 179 -9.65 -3.64 -6.13
CA ALA A 179 -9.10 -3.54 -4.77
C ALA A 179 -8.37 -2.20 -4.57
N TYR A 180 -7.47 -1.83 -5.50
CA TYR A 180 -6.79 -0.54 -5.46
C TYR A 180 -7.80 0.61 -5.39
N ARG A 181 -8.77 0.64 -6.30
CA ARG A 181 -9.79 1.68 -6.37
C ARG A 181 -10.58 1.80 -5.08
N HIS A 182 -11.05 0.67 -4.55
CA HIS A 182 -11.82 0.64 -3.31
C HIS A 182 -11.05 1.23 -2.12
N PHE A 183 -9.79 0.81 -1.94
CA PHE A 183 -8.96 1.31 -0.84
C PHE A 183 -8.59 2.79 -1.02
N ALA A 184 -8.26 3.23 -2.24
CA ALA A 184 -7.96 4.63 -2.53
C ALA A 184 -9.16 5.55 -2.23
N TYR A 185 -10.37 5.13 -2.60
CA TYR A 185 -11.59 5.85 -2.21
C TYR A 185 -11.82 5.88 -0.72
N THR A 186 -11.57 4.78 -0.02
CA THR A 186 -11.70 4.74 1.43
C THR A 186 -10.76 5.75 2.10
N LEU A 187 -9.51 5.85 1.62
CA LEU A 187 -8.56 6.86 2.11
C LEU A 187 -9.03 8.30 1.84
N GLN A 188 -9.61 8.56 0.68
CA GLN A 188 -10.14 9.88 0.35
C GLN A 188 -11.27 10.28 1.33
N HIS A 189 -12.12 9.34 1.73
CA HIS A 189 -13.21 9.59 2.69
C HIS A 189 -12.72 9.94 4.10
N VAL A 190 -11.54 9.51 4.49
CA VAL A 190 -10.91 9.94 5.76
C VAL A 190 -10.09 11.22 5.61
N GLY A 191 -10.33 11.99 4.53
CA GLY A 191 -9.76 13.31 4.30
C GLY A 191 -8.30 13.31 3.86
N GLY A 192 -7.76 12.16 3.40
CA GLY A 192 -6.35 12.03 3.02
C GLY A 192 -5.40 12.20 4.21
N ALA A 193 -5.91 12.11 5.45
CA ALA A 193 -5.10 12.20 6.65
C ALA A 193 -4.10 11.03 6.67
N THR A 194 -2.86 11.33 7.03
CA THR A 194 -1.82 10.30 7.25
C THR A 194 -1.84 9.76 8.67
N GLN A 195 -2.48 10.48 9.58
CA GLN A 195 -2.61 10.12 10.99
C GLN A 195 -4.00 10.53 11.50
N VAL A 196 -4.59 9.67 12.32
CA VAL A 196 -5.85 9.92 13.03
C VAL A 196 -5.71 9.56 14.50
N LEU A 197 -6.41 10.31 15.35
CA LEU A 197 -6.45 10.13 16.80
C LEU A 197 -7.76 9.45 17.20
#